data_adb636a69f446e7f2c0780e5bce06449
#
_entry.id   adb636a69f446e7f2c0780e5bce06449
#
_cell.length_a   1.000
_cell.length_b   1.000
_cell.length_c   1.000
_cell.angle_alpha   90.00
_cell.angle_beta   90.00
_cell.angle_gamma   90.00
#
_symmetry.space_group_name_H-M   'P 1'
#
loop_
_entity.id
_entity.type
_entity.pdbx_description
1 polymer ?
#
loop_
_entity_poly.entity_id
_entity_poly.type
_entity_poly.pdbx_seq_one_letter_code
_entity_poly.pdbx_strand_id
1 'polypeptide(L)'
;MTLRRSILLALLALGLVVVLALALRSERVLTAGLPLRIVVASEADAWKLAGPAAVVVLGTGSMAPYIPAAPKGADPLRTVSALVVLVPQARYADIKAGALCIYVPVWAGRNVMHQAAQIDSGGWIMTGLGNKAYENRERVTASNFVGIVSRTYVW
;
A
#
# COMPACT_ATOMS: atom_id res chain seq x y z
N MET A 1 6.33 36.08 -36.73
CA MET A 1 6.62 34.71 -36.20
C MET A 1 6.35 33.73 -37.34
N THR A 2 7.30 32.92 -37.78
CA THR A 2 7.09 32.09 -38.97
C THR A 2 6.22 30.86 -38.61
N LEU A 3 5.33 30.47 -39.50
CA LEU A 3 4.41 29.33 -39.37
C LEU A 3 5.11 28.07 -38.81
N ARG A 4 6.35 27.81 -39.22
CA ARG A 4 7.16 26.69 -38.72
C ARG A 4 7.43 26.74 -37.20
N ARG A 5 7.66 27.93 -36.62
CA ARG A 5 7.87 28.08 -35.18
C ARG A 5 6.59 27.83 -34.40
N SER A 6 5.44 28.26 -34.92
CA SER A 6 4.14 28.02 -34.29
C SER A 6 3.78 26.52 -34.26
N ILE A 7 4.06 25.83 -35.37
CA ILE A 7 3.83 24.36 -35.44
C ILE A 7 4.75 23.62 -34.46
N LEU A 8 6.02 24.00 -34.37
CA LEU A 8 6.96 23.35 -33.41
C LEU A 8 6.54 23.54 -31.96
N LEU A 9 6.11 24.74 -31.60
CA LEU A 9 5.63 25.03 -30.25
C LEU A 9 4.36 24.25 -29.92
N ALA A 10 3.44 24.10 -30.86
CA ALA A 10 2.22 23.31 -30.68
C ALA A 10 2.54 21.82 -30.48
N LEU A 11 3.49 21.26 -31.24
CA LEU A 11 3.92 19.87 -31.06
C LEU A 11 4.63 19.63 -29.73
N LEU A 12 5.45 20.56 -29.25
CA LEU A 12 6.10 20.48 -27.94
C LEU A 12 5.08 20.55 -26.81
N ALA A 13 4.09 21.46 -26.91
CA ALA A 13 3.01 21.55 -25.91
C ALA A 13 2.17 20.28 -25.87
N LEU A 14 1.82 19.71 -27.02
CA LEU A 14 1.09 18.44 -27.10
C LEU A 14 1.89 17.29 -26.51
N GLY A 15 3.19 17.20 -26.80
CA GLY A 15 4.10 16.19 -26.23
C GLY A 15 4.16 16.29 -24.71
N LEU A 16 4.27 17.51 -24.16
CA LEU A 16 4.29 17.74 -22.72
C LEU A 16 2.96 17.31 -22.04
N VAL A 17 1.83 17.63 -22.68
CA VAL A 17 0.49 17.23 -22.16
C VAL A 17 0.35 15.71 -22.15
N VAL A 18 0.83 15.02 -23.21
CA VAL A 18 0.79 13.56 -23.28
C VAL A 18 1.68 12.93 -22.20
N VAL A 19 2.91 13.42 -22.01
CA VAL A 19 3.82 12.94 -20.96
C VAL A 19 3.23 13.16 -19.57
N LEU A 20 2.66 14.34 -19.33
CA LEU A 20 2.00 14.64 -18.04
C LEU A 20 0.78 13.74 -17.81
N ALA A 21 -0.04 13.51 -18.83
CA ALA A 21 -1.20 12.63 -18.75
C ALA A 21 -0.79 11.16 -18.50
N LEU A 22 0.30 10.70 -19.11
CA LEU A 22 0.86 9.36 -18.87
C LEU A 22 1.45 9.25 -17.47
N ALA A 23 2.15 10.27 -16.97
CA ALA A 23 2.67 10.30 -15.60
C ALA A 23 1.54 10.26 -14.58
N LEU A 24 0.52 11.11 -14.73
CA LEU A 24 -0.67 11.12 -13.86
C LEU A 24 -1.48 9.81 -13.94
N ARG A 25 -1.49 9.18 -15.12
CA ARG A 25 -2.15 7.88 -15.30
C ARG A 25 -1.36 6.76 -14.64
N SER A 26 -0.02 6.80 -14.68
CA SER A 26 0.84 5.82 -14.00
C SER A 26 0.73 5.91 -12.48
N GLU A 27 0.62 7.11 -11.91
CA GLU A 27 0.35 7.28 -10.48
C GLU A 27 -1.05 6.76 -10.09
N ARG A 28 -2.07 7.03 -10.92
CA ARG A 28 -3.42 6.49 -10.69
C ARG A 28 -3.49 4.96 -10.82
N VAL A 29 -2.70 4.36 -11.70
CA VAL A 29 -2.64 2.89 -11.83
C VAL A 29 -1.93 2.27 -10.62
N LEU A 30 -0.92 2.93 -10.06
CA LEU A 30 -0.23 2.46 -8.84
C LEU A 30 -1.10 2.59 -7.58
N THR A 31 -2.06 3.52 -7.55
CA THR A 31 -2.97 3.73 -6.42
C THR A 31 -4.39 3.22 -6.66
N ALA A 32 -4.72 2.82 -7.88
CA ALA A 32 -6.04 2.28 -8.22
C ALA A 32 -6.27 0.95 -7.48
N GLY A 33 -7.19 0.96 -6.54
CA GLY A 33 -7.54 -0.20 -5.74
C GLY A 33 -6.90 -0.27 -4.35
N LEU A 34 -6.00 0.68 -4.00
CA LEU A 34 -5.52 0.77 -2.63
C LEU A 34 -6.60 1.36 -1.70
N PRO A 35 -6.68 0.90 -0.45
CA PRO A 35 -7.60 1.44 0.53
C PRO A 35 -7.33 2.92 0.80
N LEU A 36 -8.34 3.62 1.33
CA LEU A 36 -8.21 5.03 1.70
C LEU A 36 -7.09 5.22 2.73
N ARG A 37 -6.13 6.09 2.41
CA ARG A 37 -5.07 6.53 3.31
C ARG A 37 -5.41 7.89 3.89
N ILE A 38 -5.48 7.98 5.20
CA ILE A 38 -5.84 9.18 5.96
C ILE A 38 -4.62 9.63 6.74
N VAL A 39 -4.17 10.86 6.51
CA VAL A 39 -3.08 11.47 7.29
C VAL A 39 -3.70 12.21 8.46
N VAL A 40 -3.21 11.95 9.65
CA VAL A 40 -3.65 12.59 10.90
C VAL A 40 -2.47 13.27 11.59
N ALA A 41 -2.76 14.13 12.56
CA ALA A 41 -1.71 14.92 13.23
C ALA A 41 -0.87 14.07 14.22
N SER A 42 -1.43 12.99 14.75
CA SER A 42 -0.75 12.18 15.76
C SER A 42 -1.30 10.73 15.80
N GLU A 43 -0.53 9.84 16.43
CA GLU A 43 -0.99 8.48 16.75
C GLU A 43 -2.26 8.49 17.59
N ALA A 44 -2.37 9.39 18.56
CA ALA A 44 -3.56 9.52 19.40
C ALA A 44 -4.82 9.85 18.59
N ASP A 45 -4.69 10.70 17.57
CA ASP A 45 -5.80 11.02 16.68
C ASP A 45 -6.14 9.83 15.77
N ALA A 46 -5.12 9.08 15.33
CA ALA A 46 -5.34 7.84 14.60
C ALA A 46 -6.17 6.84 15.41
N TRP A 47 -5.84 6.62 16.69
CA TRP A 47 -6.58 5.72 17.58
C TRP A 47 -8.03 6.17 17.81
N LYS A 48 -8.28 7.48 17.98
CA LYS A 48 -9.65 8.00 18.10
C LYS A 48 -10.53 7.69 16.89
N LEU A 49 -9.93 7.77 15.69
CA LEU A 49 -10.67 7.59 14.43
C LEU A 49 -10.77 6.11 14.01
N ALA A 50 -9.72 5.35 14.23
CA ALA A 50 -9.66 3.94 13.85
C ALA A 50 -10.46 3.02 14.81
N GLY A 51 -10.51 3.39 16.07
CA GLY A 51 -11.17 2.62 17.13
C GLY A 51 -10.33 1.44 17.63
N PRO A 52 -10.81 0.74 18.68
CA PRO A 52 -10.05 -0.27 19.40
C PRO A 52 -9.79 -1.57 18.59
N ALA A 53 -10.54 -1.77 17.50
CA ALA A 53 -10.34 -2.93 16.60
C ALA A 53 -9.28 -2.70 15.51
N ALA A 54 -8.60 -1.55 15.52
CA ALA A 54 -7.55 -1.27 14.56
C ALA A 54 -6.32 -2.16 14.78
N VAL A 55 -5.67 -2.51 13.68
CA VAL A 55 -4.44 -3.29 13.66
C VAL A 55 -3.24 -2.36 13.52
N VAL A 56 -2.25 -2.55 14.38
CA VAL A 56 -0.99 -1.80 14.35
C VAL A 56 -0.09 -2.33 13.24
N VAL A 57 0.49 -1.41 12.45
CA VAL A 57 1.50 -1.72 11.42
C VAL A 57 2.79 -0.98 11.71
N LEU A 58 3.91 -1.71 11.65
CA LEU A 58 5.24 -1.20 11.95
C LEU A 58 5.93 -0.64 10.70
N GLY A 59 6.82 0.33 10.93
CA GLY A 59 7.51 1.10 9.89
C GLY A 59 8.69 0.39 9.24
N THR A 60 8.53 -0.84 8.78
CA THR A 60 9.63 -1.61 8.16
C THR A 60 10.04 -1.13 6.76
N GLY A 61 9.28 -0.21 6.17
CA GLY A 61 9.54 0.36 4.84
C GLY A 61 9.06 -0.49 3.66
N SER A 62 8.67 -1.75 3.86
CA SER A 62 8.19 -2.62 2.77
C SER A 62 6.94 -2.09 2.07
N MET A 63 6.16 -1.26 2.77
CA MET A 63 4.93 -0.65 2.26
C MET A 63 5.08 0.83 1.90
N ALA A 64 6.30 1.38 1.90
CA ALA A 64 6.53 2.76 1.51
C ALA A 64 6.18 2.96 -0.01
N PRO A 65 5.67 4.12 -0.43
CA PRO A 65 5.36 5.28 0.42
C PRO A 65 3.94 5.25 1.04
N TYR A 66 3.18 4.17 0.86
CA TYR A 66 1.81 4.06 1.36
C TYR A 66 1.76 4.11 2.91
N ILE A 67 2.67 3.37 3.56
CA ILE A 67 2.94 3.51 5.01
C ILE A 67 4.36 4.08 5.17
N PRO A 68 4.53 5.16 5.94
CA PRO A 68 5.86 5.70 6.22
C PRO A 68 6.79 4.64 6.82
N ALA A 69 8.04 4.63 6.37
CA ALA A 69 9.09 3.90 7.07
C ALA A 69 9.39 4.58 8.41
N ALA A 70 9.92 3.82 9.38
CA ALA A 70 10.41 4.37 10.62
C ALA A 70 11.45 5.48 10.35
N PRO A 71 11.47 6.54 11.15
CA PRO A 71 12.48 7.60 11.03
C PRO A 71 13.89 7.03 11.10
N LYS A 72 14.84 7.73 10.44
CA LYS A 72 16.27 7.33 10.49
C LYS A 72 16.75 7.24 11.94
N GLY A 73 17.32 6.10 12.29
CA GLY A 73 17.82 5.82 13.65
C GLY A 73 16.79 5.21 14.61
N ALA A 74 15.52 5.16 14.23
CA ALA A 74 14.52 4.43 15.01
C ALA A 74 14.55 2.93 14.65
N ASP A 75 14.18 2.08 15.63
CA ASP A 75 14.01 0.64 15.39
C ASP A 75 12.71 0.40 14.58
N PRO A 76 12.81 -0.02 13.32
CA PRO A 76 11.63 -0.21 12.47
C PRO A 76 10.71 -1.34 12.97
N LEU A 77 11.20 -2.23 13.84
CA LEU A 77 10.44 -3.32 14.40
C LEU A 77 9.68 -2.94 15.68
N ARG A 78 9.90 -1.73 16.18
CA ARG A 78 9.24 -1.16 17.36
C ARG A 78 8.51 0.15 17.08
N THR A 79 8.71 0.72 15.89
CA THR A 79 8.09 1.99 15.52
C THR A 79 6.75 1.73 14.86
N VAL A 80 5.67 2.16 15.49
CA VAL A 80 4.33 2.18 14.90
C VAL A 80 4.28 3.26 13.82
N SER A 81 3.88 2.91 12.62
CA SER A 81 3.81 3.83 11.48
C SER A 81 2.39 3.97 10.91
N ALA A 82 1.48 3.08 11.27
CA ALA A 82 0.10 3.17 10.84
C ALA A 82 -0.84 2.35 11.74
N LEU A 83 -2.10 2.76 11.75
CA LEU A 83 -3.22 1.95 12.19
C LEU A 83 -4.09 1.61 10.98
N VAL A 84 -4.50 0.36 10.86
CA VAL A 84 -5.38 -0.08 9.78
C VAL A 84 -6.70 -0.60 10.32
N VAL A 85 -7.78 -0.30 9.61
CA VAL A 85 -9.11 -0.84 9.86
C VAL A 85 -9.40 -1.87 8.78
N LEU A 86 -9.86 -3.03 9.19
CA LEU A 86 -10.15 -4.14 8.29
C LEU A 86 -11.58 -4.04 7.72
N VAL A 87 -11.79 -4.66 6.58
CA VAL A 87 -13.14 -4.87 6.04
C VAL A 87 -13.87 -5.83 6.99
N PRO A 88 -15.04 -5.44 7.53
CA PRO A 88 -15.80 -6.31 8.43
C PRO A 88 -16.11 -7.65 7.79
N GLN A 89 -15.88 -8.73 8.53
CA GLN A 89 -16.19 -10.11 8.13
C GLN A 89 -15.51 -10.59 6.84
N ALA A 90 -14.46 -9.91 6.35
CA ALA A 90 -13.70 -10.35 5.19
C ALA A 90 -13.09 -11.73 5.44
N ARG A 91 -13.24 -12.63 4.47
CA ARG A 91 -12.69 -13.98 4.51
C ARG A 91 -11.51 -14.11 3.56
N TYR A 92 -10.70 -15.12 3.74
CA TYR A 92 -9.59 -15.45 2.84
C TYR A 92 -10.04 -15.54 1.36
N ALA A 93 -11.23 -16.12 1.11
CA ALA A 93 -11.79 -16.25 -0.24
C ALA A 93 -12.16 -14.91 -0.91
N ASP A 94 -12.26 -13.84 -0.14
CA ASP A 94 -12.60 -12.50 -0.63
C ASP A 94 -11.37 -11.72 -1.14
N ILE A 95 -10.15 -12.26 -0.95
CA ILE A 95 -8.91 -11.64 -1.42
C ILE A 95 -8.91 -11.59 -2.95
N LYS A 96 -8.58 -10.41 -3.48
CA LYS A 96 -8.36 -10.16 -4.91
C LYS A 96 -6.94 -9.64 -5.11
N ALA A 97 -6.38 -9.88 -6.29
CA ALA A 97 -5.11 -9.26 -6.67
C ALA A 97 -5.19 -7.74 -6.52
N GLY A 98 -4.17 -7.15 -5.93
CA GLY A 98 -4.13 -5.73 -5.58
C GLY A 98 -4.65 -5.39 -4.18
N ALA A 99 -5.37 -6.27 -3.50
CA ALA A 99 -5.86 -6.03 -2.14
C ALA A 99 -4.71 -5.93 -1.14
N LEU A 100 -4.78 -4.97 -0.21
CA LEU A 100 -3.90 -4.94 0.96
C LEU A 100 -4.46 -5.88 2.02
N CYS A 101 -3.64 -6.80 2.49
CA CYS A 101 -4.01 -7.80 3.49
C CYS A 101 -3.11 -7.73 4.71
N ILE A 102 -3.72 -7.99 5.86
CA ILE A 102 -3.00 -8.31 7.11
C ILE A 102 -2.97 -9.82 7.26
N TYR A 103 -1.81 -10.34 7.61
CA TYR A 103 -1.59 -11.76 7.90
C TYR A 103 -0.48 -11.93 8.94
N VAL A 104 -0.39 -13.11 9.55
CA VAL A 104 0.64 -13.43 10.55
C VAL A 104 1.52 -14.55 10.01
N PRO A 105 2.61 -14.23 9.31
CA PRO A 105 3.54 -15.26 8.85
C PRO A 105 4.34 -15.84 10.03
N VAL A 106 4.67 -17.11 9.95
CA VAL A 106 5.41 -17.83 11.00
C VAL A 106 6.75 -17.15 11.30
N TRP A 107 7.48 -16.73 10.24
CA TRP A 107 8.78 -16.08 10.39
C TRP A 107 8.74 -14.71 11.10
N ALA A 108 7.58 -14.01 11.07
CA ALA A 108 7.44 -12.71 11.72
C ALA A 108 6.80 -12.83 13.11
N GLY A 109 5.92 -13.80 13.33
CA GLY A 109 5.16 -13.99 14.58
C GLY A 109 4.26 -12.82 14.96
N ARG A 110 3.92 -11.95 13.99
CA ARG A 110 3.13 -10.72 14.19
C ARG A 110 2.43 -10.31 12.91
N ASN A 111 1.53 -9.33 13.01
CA ASN A 111 0.85 -8.76 11.85
C ASN A 111 1.83 -8.15 10.85
N VAL A 112 1.72 -8.60 9.61
CA VAL A 112 2.41 -8.05 8.45
C VAL A 112 1.36 -7.56 7.46
N MET A 113 1.60 -6.41 6.83
CA MET A 113 0.76 -5.87 5.78
C MET A 113 1.51 -5.90 4.46
N HIS A 114 0.93 -6.55 3.46
CA HIS A 114 1.42 -6.53 2.09
C HIS A 114 0.25 -6.56 1.10
N GLN A 115 0.56 -6.33 -0.18
CA GLN A 115 -0.40 -6.41 -1.26
C GLN A 115 -0.45 -7.83 -1.84
N ALA A 116 -1.65 -8.36 -2.05
CA ALA A 116 -1.86 -9.62 -2.74
C ALA A 116 -1.50 -9.48 -4.23
N ALA A 117 -0.51 -10.20 -4.70
CA ALA A 117 0.00 -10.11 -6.06
C ALA A 117 -0.62 -11.17 -6.98
N GLN A 118 -0.47 -12.42 -6.62
CA GLN A 118 -0.98 -13.56 -7.37
C GLN A 118 -1.26 -14.75 -6.44
N ILE A 119 -2.04 -15.70 -6.91
CA ILE A 119 -2.36 -16.92 -6.17
C ILE A 119 -1.75 -18.13 -6.89
N ASP A 120 -1.20 -19.07 -6.12
CA ASP A 120 -0.76 -20.39 -6.59
C ASP A 120 -1.39 -21.50 -5.75
N SER A 121 -0.93 -22.76 -5.92
CA SER A 121 -1.43 -23.90 -5.16
C SER A 121 -1.16 -23.82 -3.65
N GLY A 122 -0.19 -23.01 -3.21
CA GLY A 122 0.16 -22.79 -1.80
C GLY A 122 -0.58 -21.62 -1.15
N GLY A 123 -1.27 -20.78 -1.92
CA GLY A 123 -1.98 -19.60 -1.44
C GLY A 123 -1.56 -18.30 -2.13
N TRP A 124 -1.85 -17.16 -1.51
CA TRP A 124 -1.50 -15.85 -2.07
C TRP A 124 -0.03 -15.51 -1.87
N ILE A 125 0.62 -15.13 -2.98
CA ILE A 125 1.94 -14.49 -2.99
C ILE A 125 1.74 -13.01 -2.72
N MET A 126 2.47 -12.49 -1.74
CA MET A 126 2.38 -11.10 -1.33
C MET A 126 3.56 -10.28 -1.86
N THR A 127 3.37 -8.98 -1.99
CA THR A 127 4.43 -8.04 -2.37
C THR A 127 4.37 -6.77 -1.53
N GLY A 128 5.53 -6.24 -1.19
CA GLY A 128 5.62 -4.91 -0.61
C GLY A 128 5.51 -3.83 -1.68
N LEU A 129 4.78 -2.75 -1.39
CA LEU A 129 4.64 -1.63 -2.33
C LEU A 129 5.95 -0.88 -2.53
N GLY A 130 6.77 -0.78 -1.48
CA GLY A 130 8.03 -0.04 -1.51
C GLY A 130 9.17 -0.75 -2.23
N ASN A 131 9.33 -2.03 -1.97
CA ASN A 131 10.42 -2.82 -2.54
C ASN A 131 10.03 -3.60 -3.80
N LYS A 132 8.73 -3.70 -4.09
CA LYS A 132 8.15 -4.46 -5.21
C LYS A 132 8.63 -5.92 -5.29
N ALA A 133 9.21 -6.43 -4.20
CA ALA A 133 9.69 -7.79 -4.13
C ALA A 133 8.56 -8.73 -3.71
N TYR A 134 8.48 -9.88 -4.37
CA TYR A 134 7.56 -10.93 -3.96
C TYR A 134 8.04 -11.55 -2.64
N GLU A 135 7.10 -11.71 -1.70
CA GLU A 135 7.37 -12.47 -0.48
C GLU A 135 7.28 -13.97 -0.78
N ASN A 136 8.45 -14.59 -0.94
CA ASN A 136 8.53 -16.00 -1.30
C ASN A 136 8.71 -16.95 -0.11
N ARG A 137 8.89 -16.39 1.12
CA ARG A 137 9.14 -17.19 2.32
C ARG A 137 7.91 -17.96 2.77
N GLU A 138 6.73 -17.34 2.63
CA GLU A 138 5.48 -17.92 3.08
C GLU A 138 4.31 -17.38 2.26
N ARG A 139 3.33 -18.23 2.02
CA ARG A 139 2.07 -17.84 1.36
C ARG A 139 1.06 -17.38 2.39
N VAL A 140 0.17 -16.48 1.98
CA VAL A 140 -1.02 -16.20 2.77
C VAL A 140 -2.06 -17.27 2.44
N THR A 141 -2.52 -17.92 3.49
CA THR A 141 -3.51 -19.00 3.47
C THR A 141 -4.64 -18.65 4.43
N ALA A 142 -5.69 -19.45 4.45
CA ALA A 142 -6.78 -19.25 5.41
C ALA A 142 -6.32 -19.33 6.88
N SER A 143 -5.22 -20.03 7.17
CA SER A 143 -4.73 -20.23 8.55
C SER A 143 -3.94 -19.05 9.11
N ASN A 144 -3.30 -18.24 8.25
CA ASN A 144 -2.50 -17.09 8.70
C ASN A 144 -3.10 -15.73 8.27
N PHE A 145 -4.23 -15.74 7.55
CA PHE A 145 -4.94 -14.55 7.14
C PHE A 145 -5.68 -13.90 8.31
N VAL A 146 -5.56 -12.58 8.44
CA VAL A 146 -6.24 -11.78 9.46
C VAL A 146 -7.37 -10.94 8.87
N GLY A 147 -7.14 -10.29 7.72
CA GLY A 147 -8.17 -9.49 7.08
C GLY A 147 -7.69 -8.68 5.90
N ILE A 148 -8.65 -8.10 5.18
CA ILE A 148 -8.44 -7.16 4.08
C ILE A 148 -8.52 -5.74 4.65
N VAL A 149 -7.58 -4.88 4.28
CA VAL A 149 -7.54 -3.48 4.73
C VAL A 149 -8.62 -2.67 4.04
N SER A 150 -9.42 -1.95 4.80
CA SER A 150 -10.43 -1.01 4.29
C SER A 150 -9.93 0.43 4.27
N ARG A 151 -9.15 0.83 5.29
CA ARG A 151 -8.54 2.16 5.39
C ARG A 151 -7.32 2.13 6.30
N THR A 152 -6.45 3.12 6.14
CA THR A 152 -5.19 3.24 6.86
C THR A 152 -5.04 4.66 7.38
N TYR A 153 -4.66 4.80 8.63
CA TYR A 153 -4.31 6.05 9.28
C TYR A 153 -2.80 6.12 9.48
N VAL A 154 -2.19 7.23 9.05
CA VAL A 154 -0.74 7.49 9.18
C VAL A 154 -0.52 8.90 9.76
N TRP A 155 0.60 9.14 10.44
CA TRP A 155 0.98 10.43 11.06
C TRP A 155 2.44 10.77 10.83
#